data_e3a9e001f037baad5470c73a126ab35d
#
_entry.id   e3a9e001f037baad5470c73a126ab35d
#
_cell.length_a   1.000
_cell.length_b   1.000
_cell.length_c   1.000
_cell.angle_alpha   90.00
_cell.angle_beta   90.00
_cell.angle_gamma   90.00
#
_symmetry.space_group_name_H-M   'P 1'
#
loop_
_entity.id
_entity.type
_entity.pdbx_description
1 polymer ?
#
loop_
_entity_poly.entity_id
_entity_poly.type
_entity_poly.pdbx_seq_one_letter_code
_entity_poly.pdbx_strand_id
1 'polypeptide(L)'
;MRQWMGVVLLGLLLSGCQSLQGMLPGGGETSRPTVIERGGDAAGQPDMVERKVAFPAETYAKLDKHGSATIKGRLRYTDSRGQTLIGAHETVSIAPATQYSAEAADVALAGKRIEPADPRAREYTHYAETDANGYFVANGIPAGVFYVAGSVLLPGGESRSPLILKQVTVGKGQTVKVDLSR
;
A
#
# COMPACT_ATOMS: atom_id res chain seq x y z
N MET A 1 -28.68 -46.33 -11.48
CA MET A 1 -29.99 -46.41 -10.82
C MET A 1 -29.89 -45.46 -9.60
N ARG A 2 -30.50 -44.37 -9.47
CA ARG A 2 -31.82 -43.82 -9.72
C ARG A 2 -31.72 -42.32 -9.92
N GLN A 3 -32.26 -41.81 -11.01
CA GLN A 3 -32.65 -40.42 -11.25
C GLN A 3 -33.77 -40.03 -10.28
N TRP A 4 -33.80 -38.77 -9.87
CA TRP A 4 -35.09 -38.10 -9.65
C TRP A 4 -34.96 -36.63 -10.07
N MET A 5 -35.75 -36.33 -11.05
CA MET A 5 -36.18 -35.06 -11.63
C MET A 5 -37.21 -34.38 -10.70
N GLY A 6 -37.34 -33.10 -10.84
CA GLY A 6 -38.53 -32.36 -10.40
C GLY A 6 -38.14 -30.91 -10.14
N VAL A 7 -38.44 -30.09 -10.96
CA VAL A 7 -39.57 -29.31 -11.50
C VAL A 7 -39.42 -27.82 -11.18
N VAL A 8 -39.32 -27.07 -12.24
CA VAL A 8 -39.59 -25.66 -12.56
C VAL A 8 -40.70 -25.02 -11.70
N LEU A 9 -40.49 -23.78 -11.27
CA LEU A 9 -41.58 -22.82 -11.19
C LEU A 9 -41.07 -21.40 -11.54
N LEU A 10 -41.62 -20.99 -12.63
CA LEU A 10 -41.59 -19.70 -13.31
C LEU A 10 -42.44 -18.68 -12.51
N GLY A 11 -41.94 -17.48 -12.29
CA GLY A 11 -42.69 -16.39 -11.68
C GLY A 11 -42.24 -15.05 -12.20
N LEU A 12 -42.77 -14.68 -13.38
CA LEU A 12 -42.76 -13.27 -13.87
C LEU A 12 -43.75 -12.44 -13.05
N LEU A 13 -43.32 -11.25 -12.61
CA LEU A 13 -44.21 -10.12 -12.49
C LEU A 13 -43.47 -8.84 -12.88
N LEU A 14 -43.90 -8.33 -14.00
CA LEU A 14 -43.70 -6.99 -14.55
C LEU A 14 -44.58 -5.97 -13.79
N SER A 15 -44.12 -4.76 -13.78
CA SER A 15 -44.84 -3.47 -13.75
C SER A 15 -44.20 -2.53 -12.71
N GLY A 16 -43.92 -1.29 -12.99
CA GLY A 16 -44.38 -0.42 -14.06
C GLY A 16 -43.62 0.90 -14.01
N CYS A 17 -43.37 1.41 -15.18
CA CYS A 17 -42.97 2.80 -15.43
C CYS A 17 -44.10 3.73 -15.06
N GLN A 18 -43.78 4.85 -14.41
CA GLN A 18 -44.55 6.07 -14.62
C GLN A 18 -43.67 7.30 -14.59
N SER A 19 -43.43 7.79 -15.77
CA SER A 19 -42.99 9.13 -16.09
C SER A 19 -44.12 10.12 -15.81
N LEU A 20 -43.83 11.18 -15.12
CA LEU A 20 -44.67 12.39 -15.11
C LEU A 20 -43.78 13.57 -15.50
N GLN A 21 -43.91 13.92 -16.80
CA GLN A 21 -43.55 15.23 -17.30
C GLN A 21 -44.66 16.22 -16.90
N GLY A 22 -44.27 17.32 -16.35
CA GLY A 22 -45.13 18.44 -16.01
C GLY A 22 -44.38 19.75 -16.01
N MET A 23 -44.25 20.33 -17.20
CA MET A 23 -44.48 21.72 -17.57
C MET A 23 -43.87 22.86 -16.73
N LEU A 24 -42.91 23.58 -17.35
CA LEU A 24 -42.43 24.93 -17.05
C LEU A 24 -43.53 26.00 -17.19
N PRO A 25 -43.45 27.28 -16.64
CA PRO A 25 -42.35 28.16 -17.05
C PRO A 25 -41.83 29.17 -16.00
N GLY A 26 -40.60 29.64 -16.21
CA GLY A 26 -40.24 31.04 -16.00
C GLY A 26 -39.37 31.41 -14.84
N GLY A 27 -38.26 32.05 -15.12
CA GLY A 27 -37.62 33.01 -14.22
C GLY A 27 -36.25 32.59 -13.67
N GLY A 28 -35.23 33.24 -14.18
CA GLY A 28 -33.83 33.03 -13.90
C GLY A 28 -33.43 33.23 -12.43
N GLU A 29 -32.38 32.57 -12.07
CA GLU A 29 -31.24 33.11 -11.33
C GLU A 29 -30.21 32.01 -11.15
N THR A 30 -29.02 32.35 -11.53
CA THR A 30 -27.80 31.54 -11.35
C THR A 30 -27.57 31.23 -9.88
N SER A 31 -28.00 30.07 -9.42
CA SER A 31 -27.56 29.51 -8.15
C SER A 31 -26.46 28.50 -8.41
N ARG A 32 -25.23 28.92 -8.11
CA ARG A 32 -24.10 28.00 -7.94
C ARG A 32 -24.51 26.89 -6.96
N PRO A 33 -24.21 25.63 -7.24
CA PRO A 33 -24.39 24.61 -6.22
C PRO A 33 -23.42 24.93 -5.07
N THR A 34 -24.00 25.29 -3.94
CA THR A 34 -23.29 25.35 -2.66
C THR A 34 -22.81 23.93 -2.38
N VAL A 35 -21.52 23.71 -2.49
CA VAL A 35 -20.87 22.53 -1.93
C VAL A 35 -21.10 22.59 -0.43
N ILE A 36 -22.00 21.76 0.06
CA ILE A 36 -22.12 21.50 1.49
C ILE A 36 -20.81 20.79 1.87
N GLU A 37 -19.85 21.53 2.40
CA GLU A 37 -18.78 20.97 3.17
C GLU A 37 -19.41 20.25 4.37
N ARG A 38 -19.63 18.96 4.19
CA ARG A 38 -19.92 18.10 5.32
C ARG A 38 -18.59 17.90 6.02
N GLY A 39 -18.28 18.77 6.98
CA GLY A 39 -17.28 18.55 7.99
C GLY A 39 -17.57 17.23 8.68
N GLY A 40 -16.98 16.16 8.20
CA GLY A 40 -16.84 14.91 8.87
C GLY A 40 -15.42 14.88 9.41
N ASP A 41 -15.29 14.94 10.72
CA ASP A 41 -14.05 14.72 11.45
C ASP A 41 -13.45 13.38 11.02
N ALA A 42 -12.55 13.42 10.02
CA ALA A 42 -11.72 12.30 9.64
C ALA A 42 -10.62 12.18 10.70
N ALA A 43 -10.96 11.58 11.83
CA ALA A 43 -9.99 11.17 12.82
C ALA A 43 -8.96 10.26 12.13
N GLY A 44 -7.73 10.77 11.93
CA GLY A 44 -6.54 9.95 11.81
C GLY A 44 -6.08 9.52 10.42
N GLN A 45 -6.50 10.13 9.32
CA GLN A 45 -5.75 9.93 8.06
C GLN A 45 -4.52 10.85 8.05
N PRO A 46 -3.29 10.29 7.94
CA PRO A 46 -2.11 11.12 7.85
C PRO A 46 -2.17 12.02 6.61
N ASP A 47 -1.77 13.29 6.76
CA ASP A 47 -1.72 14.26 5.69
C ASP A 47 -0.97 13.70 4.48
N MET A 48 -1.58 13.78 3.31
CA MET A 48 -0.95 13.42 2.04
C MET A 48 0.01 14.54 1.64
N VAL A 49 1.28 14.20 1.44
CA VAL A 49 2.33 15.12 1.01
C VAL A 49 2.55 14.93 -0.49
N GLU A 50 2.57 16.04 -1.23
CA GLU A 50 2.95 16.05 -2.64
C GLU A 50 4.44 15.70 -2.81
N ARG A 51 4.76 14.96 -3.88
CA ARG A 51 6.16 14.66 -4.21
C ARG A 51 6.85 15.89 -4.77
N LYS A 52 8.02 16.18 -4.20
CA LYS A 52 8.91 17.25 -4.67
C LYS A 52 9.95 16.72 -5.65
N VAL A 53 10.33 15.45 -5.52
CA VAL A 53 11.29 14.78 -6.40
C VAL A 53 10.53 14.14 -7.56
N ALA A 54 10.72 14.67 -8.78
CA ALA A 54 10.20 14.06 -10.00
C ALA A 54 10.82 12.67 -10.21
N PHE A 55 10.10 11.77 -10.88
CA PHE A 55 10.62 10.42 -11.17
C PHE A 55 11.88 10.51 -12.04
N PRO A 56 13.04 10.05 -11.55
CA PRO A 56 14.32 10.16 -12.24
C PRO A 56 14.51 8.98 -13.21
N ALA A 57 13.85 9.03 -14.37
CA ALA A 57 13.82 7.94 -15.34
C ALA A 57 15.21 7.45 -15.74
N GLU A 58 16.18 8.37 -15.96
CA GLU A 58 17.55 8.01 -16.33
C GLU A 58 18.30 7.27 -15.20
N THR A 59 18.01 7.58 -13.94
CA THR A 59 18.58 6.89 -12.80
C THR A 59 18.05 5.48 -12.73
N TYR A 60 16.73 5.33 -12.85
CA TYR A 60 16.09 4.00 -12.80
C TYR A 60 16.45 3.14 -14.00
N ALA A 61 16.62 3.70 -15.19
CA ALA A 61 17.03 2.95 -16.38
C ALA A 61 18.42 2.30 -16.26
N LYS A 62 19.26 2.76 -15.32
CA LYS A 62 20.58 2.18 -15.03
C LYS A 62 20.57 1.10 -13.97
N LEU A 63 19.42 0.88 -13.31
CA LEU A 63 19.27 -0.14 -12.28
C LEU A 63 18.84 -1.46 -12.90
N ASP A 64 19.38 -2.55 -12.35
CA ASP A 64 18.91 -3.88 -12.67
C ASP A 64 17.58 -4.14 -11.94
N LYS A 65 16.61 -4.76 -12.62
CA LYS A 65 15.35 -5.18 -11.99
C LYS A 65 15.48 -6.51 -11.27
N HIS A 66 16.44 -7.36 -11.68
CA HIS A 66 16.62 -8.70 -11.13
C HIS A 66 18.09 -9.00 -10.92
N GLY A 67 18.38 -9.81 -9.93
CA GLY A 67 19.74 -10.23 -9.60
C GLY A 67 19.78 -11.60 -8.95
N SER A 68 20.88 -11.89 -8.25
CA SER A 68 21.13 -13.19 -7.64
C SER A 68 21.29 -13.13 -6.11
N ALA A 69 21.12 -11.95 -5.53
CA ALA A 69 21.25 -11.79 -4.08
C ALA A 69 19.94 -12.11 -3.33
N THR A 70 20.08 -12.31 -2.04
CA THR A 70 18.97 -12.59 -1.13
C THR A 70 18.98 -11.62 0.06
N ILE A 71 17.86 -11.01 0.35
CA ILE A 71 17.63 -10.28 1.59
C ILE A 71 16.65 -11.08 2.44
N LYS A 72 17.02 -11.38 3.67
CA LYS A 72 16.16 -12.08 4.62
C LYS A 72 16.18 -11.41 5.98
N GLY A 73 15.10 -11.54 6.73
CA GLY A 73 15.03 -10.87 8.01
C GLY A 73 13.81 -11.22 8.82
N ARG A 74 13.58 -10.41 9.85
CA ARG A 74 12.43 -10.54 10.71
C ARG A 74 11.85 -9.18 11.01
N LEU A 75 10.50 -9.07 10.91
CA LEU A 75 9.75 -7.86 11.20
C LEU A 75 9.14 -7.92 12.59
N ARG A 76 9.43 -6.91 13.42
CA ARG A 76 8.93 -6.79 14.80
C ARG A 76 8.72 -5.32 15.16
N TYR A 77 7.75 -5.06 16.01
CA TYR A 77 7.49 -3.74 16.57
C TYR A 77 7.37 -3.85 18.10
N THR A 78 8.05 -2.97 18.84
CA THR A 78 7.89 -2.87 20.28
C THR A 78 7.10 -1.61 20.61
N ASP A 79 5.96 -1.78 21.26
CA ASP A 79 5.09 -0.66 21.62
C ASP A 79 5.64 0.14 22.82
N SER A 80 4.97 1.24 23.15
CA SER A 80 5.36 2.11 24.27
C SER A 80 5.28 1.44 25.65
N ARG A 81 4.63 0.29 25.75
CA ARG A 81 4.53 -0.53 26.97
C ARG A 81 5.62 -1.60 27.03
N GLY A 82 6.48 -1.69 26.03
CA GLY A 82 7.53 -2.71 25.92
C GLY A 82 7.04 -4.04 25.37
N GLN A 83 5.79 -4.14 24.89
CA GLN A 83 5.28 -5.36 24.29
C GLN A 83 5.80 -5.48 22.84
N THR A 84 6.43 -6.61 22.53
CA THR A 84 6.89 -6.90 21.18
C THR A 84 5.80 -7.62 20.37
N LEU A 85 5.40 -7.01 19.28
CA LEU A 85 4.47 -7.54 18.31
C LEU A 85 5.24 -8.11 17.11
N ILE A 86 4.85 -9.28 16.68
CA ILE A 86 5.42 -9.95 15.50
C ILE A 86 4.67 -9.49 14.27
N GLY A 87 5.38 -9.05 13.24
CA GLY A 87 4.80 -8.73 11.93
C GLY A 87 4.55 -10.00 11.14
N ALA A 88 3.48 -10.74 11.51
CA ALA A 88 3.08 -11.97 10.84
C ALA A 88 2.20 -11.68 9.62
N HIS A 89 2.45 -12.34 8.49
CA HIS A 89 1.71 -12.19 7.24
C HIS A 89 1.65 -10.73 6.73
N GLU A 90 2.75 -10.04 6.91
CA GLU A 90 2.92 -8.65 6.51
C GLU A 90 3.77 -8.53 5.25
N THR A 91 3.49 -7.53 4.46
CA THR A 91 4.31 -7.23 3.27
C THR A 91 5.53 -6.41 3.67
N VAL A 92 6.71 -6.89 3.27
CA VAL A 92 7.98 -6.15 3.32
C VAL A 92 8.32 -5.70 1.92
N SER A 93 8.58 -4.41 1.74
CA SER A 93 9.03 -3.81 0.50
C SER A 93 10.53 -3.62 0.48
N ILE A 94 11.15 -3.86 -0.67
CA ILE A 94 12.59 -3.67 -0.90
C ILE A 94 12.73 -2.79 -2.14
N ALA A 95 12.96 -1.51 -1.93
CA ALA A 95 13.05 -0.50 -2.99
C ALA A 95 14.48 -0.01 -3.17
N PRO A 96 14.96 0.24 -4.40
CA PRO A 96 16.29 0.83 -4.63
C PRO A 96 16.42 2.16 -3.90
N ALA A 97 17.54 2.39 -3.21
CA ALA A 97 17.83 3.64 -2.51
C ALA A 97 18.23 4.71 -3.53
N THR A 98 17.26 5.50 -3.95
CA THR A 98 17.40 6.65 -4.84
C THR A 98 16.91 7.90 -4.14
N GLN A 99 17.16 9.07 -4.70
CA GLN A 99 16.59 10.34 -4.17
C GLN A 99 15.05 10.29 -4.12
N TYR A 100 14.43 9.66 -5.12
CA TYR A 100 12.99 9.50 -5.23
C TYR A 100 12.38 8.61 -4.14
N SER A 101 13.05 7.50 -3.80
CA SER A 101 12.62 6.61 -2.72
C SER A 101 13.01 7.15 -1.33
N ALA A 102 14.09 7.91 -1.23
CA ALA A 102 14.50 8.57 0.01
C ALA A 102 13.46 9.60 0.47
N GLU A 103 12.93 10.43 -0.43
CA GLU A 103 11.84 11.34 -0.10
C GLU A 103 10.63 10.60 0.50
N ALA A 104 10.24 9.48 -0.11
CA ALA A 104 9.14 8.67 0.39
C ALA A 104 9.45 8.08 1.78
N ALA A 105 10.69 7.65 2.00
CA ALA A 105 11.14 7.14 3.29
C ALA A 105 11.07 8.21 4.38
N ASP A 106 11.56 9.42 4.11
CA ASP A 106 11.56 10.52 5.05
C ASP A 106 10.15 10.95 5.44
N VAL A 107 9.24 11.08 4.46
CA VAL A 107 7.83 11.41 4.70
C VAL A 107 7.14 10.33 5.55
N ALA A 108 7.38 9.06 5.24
CA ALA A 108 6.79 7.96 5.98
C ALA A 108 7.36 7.81 7.40
N LEU A 109 8.65 8.08 7.60
CA LEU A 109 9.27 8.11 8.94
C LEU A 109 8.75 9.26 9.79
N ALA A 110 8.31 10.36 9.16
CA ALA A 110 7.62 11.47 9.83
C ALA A 110 6.14 11.18 10.13
N GLY A 111 5.66 9.95 9.86
CA GLY A 111 4.28 9.54 10.11
C GLY A 111 3.26 10.06 9.10
N LYS A 112 3.72 10.61 7.97
CA LYS A 112 2.87 11.15 6.90
C LYS A 112 2.77 10.17 5.73
N ARG A 113 1.81 10.42 4.85
CA ARG A 113 1.69 9.72 3.57
C ARG A 113 2.22 10.63 2.46
N ILE A 114 2.89 10.04 1.49
CA ILE A 114 3.31 10.73 0.27
C ILE A 114 2.45 10.24 -0.90
N GLU A 115 2.32 11.05 -1.92
CA GLU A 115 1.68 10.65 -3.17
C GLU A 115 2.21 9.31 -3.70
N PRO A 116 1.35 8.52 -4.34
CA PRO A 116 1.74 7.22 -4.90
C PRO A 116 2.98 7.33 -5.79
N ALA A 117 3.82 6.31 -5.72
CA ALA A 117 5.00 6.25 -6.57
C ALA A 117 4.60 6.09 -8.04
N ASP A 118 5.40 6.69 -8.93
CA ASP A 118 5.31 6.46 -10.37
C ASP A 118 5.31 4.93 -10.64
N PRO A 119 4.44 4.44 -11.53
CA PRO A 119 4.36 3.01 -11.86
C PRO A 119 5.72 2.42 -12.26
N ARG A 120 6.56 3.19 -12.96
CA ARG A 120 7.90 2.75 -13.38
C ARG A 120 8.83 2.51 -12.19
N ALA A 121 8.74 3.30 -11.12
CA ALA A 121 9.52 3.06 -9.90
C ALA A 121 9.13 1.76 -9.20
N ARG A 122 7.84 1.42 -9.26
CA ARG A 122 7.33 0.17 -8.65
C ARG A 122 7.85 -1.09 -9.31
N GLU A 123 8.21 -1.04 -10.60
CA GLU A 123 8.80 -2.16 -11.33
C GLU A 123 10.19 -2.60 -10.79
N TYR A 124 10.86 -1.72 -10.05
CA TYR A 124 12.16 -1.97 -9.41
C TYR A 124 12.02 -2.31 -7.91
N THR A 125 10.80 -2.33 -7.38
CA THR A 125 10.53 -2.66 -5.99
C THR A 125 10.19 -4.15 -5.87
N HIS A 126 10.92 -4.85 -5.00
CA HIS A 126 10.63 -6.24 -4.68
C HIS A 126 9.76 -6.30 -3.42
N TYR A 127 9.00 -7.37 -3.31
CA TYR A 127 8.14 -7.61 -2.17
C TYR A 127 8.36 -9.01 -1.62
N ALA A 128 8.28 -9.14 -0.31
CA ALA A 128 8.27 -10.42 0.38
C ALA A 128 7.17 -10.42 1.43
N GLU A 129 6.55 -11.55 1.67
CA GLU A 129 5.59 -11.74 2.75
C GLU A 129 6.29 -12.39 3.95
N THR A 130 5.96 -11.93 5.15
CA THR A 130 6.45 -12.54 6.39
C THR A 130 5.64 -13.78 6.75
N ASP A 131 6.30 -14.76 7.34
CA ASP A 131 5.63 -15.92 7.92
C ASP A 131 4.93 -15.59 9.27
N ALA A 132 4.31 -16.59 9.90
CA ALA A 132 3.64 -16.44 11.20
C ALA A 132 4.58 -15.98 12.33
N ASN A 133 5.89 -16.12 12.16
CA ASN A 133 6.91 -15.69 13.11
C ASN A 133 7.57 -14.36 12.72
N GLY A 134 7.09 -13.73 11.65
CA GLY A 134 7.60 -12.46 11.15
C GLY A 134 8.85 -12.57 10.28
N TYR A 135 9.31 -13.77 9.91
CA TYR A 135 10.46 -13.96 9.02
C TYR A 135 10.05 -13.80 7.57
N PHE A 136 10.94 -13.20 6.78
CA PHE A 136 10.79 -13.05 5.34
C PHE A 136 12.08 -13.41 4.61
N VAL A 137 11.93 -13.78 3.34
CA VAL A 137 13.04 -14.04 2.41
C VAL A 137 12.67 -13.46 1.05
N ALA A 138 13.49 -12.56 0.53
CA ALA A 138 13.38 -12.00 -0.80
C ALA A 138 14.59 -12.45 -1.63
N ASN A 139 14.35 -13.22 -2.66
CA ASN A 139 15.37 -13.71 -3.60
C ASN A 139 15.37 -12.88 -4.88
N GLY A 140 16.40 -13.03 -5.68
CA GLY A 140 16.49 -12.37 -6.99
C GLY A 140 16.76 -10.86 -6.89
N ILE A 141 17.32 -10.40 -5.79
CA ILE A 141 17.64 -8.99 -5.57
C ILE A 141 18.92 -8.63 -6.36
N PRO A 142 18.93 -7.53 -7.12
CA PRO A 142 20.15 -7.03 -7.77
C PRO A 142 21.19 -6.57 -6.74
N ALA A 143 22.44 -6.47 -7.15
CA ALA A 143 23.45 -5.78 -6.36
C ALA A 143 23.11 -4.28 -6.27
N GLY A 144 23.24 -3.69 -5.08
CA GLY A 144 22.91 -2.28 -4.88
C GLY A 144 22.60 -1.91 -3.44
N VAL A 145 22.07 -0.71 -3.26
CA VAL A 145 21.60 -0.21 -1.98
C VAL A 145 20.08 -0.15 -2.00
N PHE A 146 19.45 -0.65 -0.95
CA PHE A 146 18.00 -0.77 -0.87
C PHE A 146 17.47 -0.27 0.47
N TYR A 147 16.27 0.31 0.44
CA TYR A 147 15.42 0.47 1.61
C TYR A 147 14.56 -0.77 1.77
N VAL A 148 14.68 -1.42 2.94
CA VAL A 148 13.83 -2.55 3.34
C VAL A 148 12.86 -2.03 4.38
N ALA A 149 11.57 -2.10 4.11
CA ALA A 149 10.56 -1.46 4.95
C ALA A 149 9.33 -2.33 5.14
N GLY A 150 8.72 -2.21 6.32
CA GLY A 150 7.47 -2.85 6.67
C GLY A 150 6.79 -2.17 7.85
N SER A 151 5.57 -2.55 8.15
CA SER A 151 4.84 -2.14 9.34
C SER A 151 4.05 -3.32 9.88
N VAL A 152 3.74 -3.29 11.17
CA VAL A 152 3.04 -4.38 11.87
C VAL A 152 1.60 -3.95 12.13
N LEU A 153 0.63 -4.83 11.86
CA LEU A 153 -0.76 -4.62 12.23
C LEU A 153 -0.87 -4.65 13.76
N LEU A 154 -1.47 -3.62 14.34
CA LEU A 154 -1.62 -3.51 15.78
C LEU A 154 -2.84 -4.31 16.27
N PRO A 155 -2.87 -4.70 17.55
CA PRO A 155 -4.02 -5.35 18.15
C PRO A 155 -5.30 -4.54 17.91
N GLY A 156 -6.37 -5.20 17.47
CA GLY A 156 -7.61 -4.55 17.03
C GLY A 156 -7.79 -4.51 15.52
N GLY A 157 -6.71 -4.66 14.74
CA GLY A 157 -6.79 -4.83 13.28
C GLY A 157 -7.07 -3.57 12.45
N GLU A 158 -7.22 -2.40 13.09
CA GLU A 158 -7.61 -1.15 12.43
C GLU A 158 -6.42 -0.21 12.13
N SER A 159 -5.34 -0.35 12.88
CA SER A 159 -4.19 0.54 12.76
C SER A 159 -2.88 -0.25 12.63
N ARG A 160 -1.85 0.43 12.14
CA ARG A 160 -0.52 -0.15 11.93
C ARG A 160 0.53 0.59 12.76
N SER A 161 1.62 -0.11 13.05
CA SER A 161 2.80 0.53 13.64
C SER A 161 3.34 1.64 12.73
N PRO A 162 4.13 2.59 13.26
CA PRO A 162 4.98 3.42 12.42
C PRO A 162 5.82 2.57 11.46
N LEU A 163 6.22 3.16 10.34
CA LEU A 163 7.09 2.47 9.39
C LEU A 163 8.41 2.06 10.05
N ILE A 164 8.80 0.82 9.82
CA ILE A 164 10.09 0.26 10.22
C ILE A 164 10.91 0.15 8.96
N LEU A 165 12.03 0.87 8.88
CA LEU A 165 12.85 0.98 7.68
C LEU A 165 14.32 0.81 8.03
N LYS A 166 15.03 0.04 7.21
CA LYS A 166 16.48 -0.12 7.24
C LYS A 166 17.05 0.03 5.82
N GLN A 167 18.17 0.70 5.71
CA GLN A 167 18.96 0.71 4.49
C GLN A 167 19.96 -0.44 4.53
N VAL A 168 20.07 -1.19 3.44
CA VAL A 168 21.01 -2.32 3.30
C VAL A 168 21.76 -2.22 2.00
N THR A 169 23.02 -2.66 2.00
CA THR A 169 23.83 -2.82 0.80
C THR A 169 23.97 -4.30 0.49
N VAL A 170 23.76 -4.68 -0.76
CA VAL A 170 23.74 -6.08 -1.20
C VAL A 170 24.71 -6.24 -2.38
N GLY A 171 25.63 -7.17 -2.27
CA GLY A 171 26.51 -7.59 -3.37
C GLY A 171 25.90 -8.70 -4.21
N LYS A 172 26.45 -8.91 -5.41
CA LYS A 172 26.02 -9.99 -6.33
C LYS A 172 26.13 -11.35 -5.64
N GLY A 173 25.03 -12.12 -5.63
CA GLY A 173 24.99 -13.45 -5.02
C GLY A 173 25.06 -13.46 -3.48
N GLN A 174 25.09 -12.30 -2.85
CA GLN A 174 25.21 -12.19 -1.40
C GLN A 174 23.87 -12.46 -0.71
N THR A 175 23.92 -13.07 0.47
CA THR A 175 22.78 -13.12 1.39
C THR A 175 22.97 -12.12 2.53
N VAL A 176 22.10 -11.14 2.63
CA VAL A 176 22.09 -10.14 3.71
C VAL A 176 20.96 -10.42 4.70
N LYS A 177 21.28 -10.35 5.99
CA LYS A 177 20.30 -10.43 7.05
C LYS A 177 19.97 -9.03 7.55
N VAL A 178 18.68 -8.72 7.69
CA VAL A 178 18.19 -7.45 8.23
C VAL A 178 17.20 -7.71 9.37
N ASP A 179 17.38 -7.02 10.49
CA ASP A 179 16.40 -6.99 11.56
C ASP A 179 15.54 -5.73 11.41
N LEU A 180 14.30 -5.89 10.98
CA LEU A 180 13.31 -4.83 10.91
C LEU A 180 12.62 -4.71 12.27
N SER A 181 13.23 -3.99 13.17
CA SER A 181 12.71 -3.76 14.51
C SER A 181 12.72 -2.27 14.87
N ARG A 182 11.71 -1.86 15.63
CA ARG A 182 11.56 -0.52 16.20
C ARG A 182 10.91 -0.60 17.57
#